data_4bc73b8347e80a46176ed7a31ef11dd2
#
_entry.id   4bc73b8347e80a46176ed7a31ef11dd2
#
_cell.length_a   1.000
_cell.length_b   1.000
_cell.length_c   1.000
_cell.angle_alpha   90.00
_cell.angle_beta   90.00
_cell.angle_gamma   90.00
#
_symmetry.space_group_name_H-M   'P 1'
#
loop_
_entity.id
_entity.type
_entity.pdbx_description
1 polymer ?
#
loop_
_entity_poly.entity_id
_entity_poly.type
_entity_poly.pdbx_seq_one_letter_code
_entity_poly.pdbx_strand_id
1 'polypeptide(L)'
;MKSLLLKLFTVLVALVVLAACGNDESSNNATQNQTPNENQANTTETSEQQEEATVKIVLSKDKEAEILEEKEVEINEGDILLDVMKENFNAEDQDGFITSLEGLDYDEENSMSWMFSINGESSLVGAGEVELKDGDVVNFDYQSWE
;
A
#
# COMPACT_ATOMS: atom_id res chain seq x y z
N MET A 1 -14.09 4.33 38.25
CA MET A 1 -15.51 4.35 37.86
C MET A 1 -15.67 4.82 36.43
N LYS A 2 -14.86 4.33 35.49
CA LYS A 2 -14.93 4.69 34.04
C LYS A 2 -14.86 3.49 33.09
N SER A 3 -15.07 2.27 33.60
CA SER A 3 -14.97 1.06 32.75
C SER A 3 -16.27 0.26 32.64
N LEU A 4 -17.41 0.82 33.07
CA LEU A 4 -18.68 0.11 33.09
C LEU A 4 -19.66 0.52 31.98
N LEU A 5 -19.33 1.52 31.16
CA LEU A 5 -20.24 2.06 30.14
C LEU A 5 -19.95 1.53 28.72
N LEU A 6 -18.93 0.70 28.56
CA LEU A 6 -18.52 0.18 27.22
C LEU A 6 -18.99 -1.25 26.96
N LYS A 7 -19.82 -1.83 27.82
CA LYS A 7 -20.28 -3.23 27.68
C LYS A 7 -21.76 -3.41 27.34
N LEU A 8 -22.48 -2.34 27.00
CA LEU A 8 -23.93 -2.42 26.79
C LEU A 8 -24.38 -2.13 25.33
N PHE A 9 -23.50 -2.15 24.36
CA PHE A 9 -23.87 -1.86 22.95
C PHE A 9 -23.72 -3.02 21.97
N THR A 10 -23.61 -4.26 22.46
CA THR A 10 -23.40 -5.45 21.64
C THR A 10 -24.57 -6.44 21.63
N VAL A 11 -25.79 -5.98 21.85
CA VAL A 11 -26.97 -6.86 21.68
C VAL A 11 -28.09 -6.05 21.06
N LEU A 12 -28.09 -5.82 19.80
CA LEU A 12 -29.28 -5.55 19.00
C LEU A 12 -29.00 -5.35 17.51
N VAL A 13 -28.54 -6.34 16.79
CA VAL A 13 -28.84 -6.51 15.34
C VAL A 13 -28.67 -8.00 14.99
N ALA A 14 -29.65 -8.76 15.33
CA ALA A 14 -29.89 -10.06 14.71
C ALA A 14 -31.38 -10.10 14.40
N LEU A 15 -31.70 -10.24 13.15
CA LEU A 15 -33.01 -10.58 12.59
C LEU A 15 -33.43 -9.59 11.47
N VAL A 16 -33.02 -9.88 10.27
CA VAL A 16 -33.93 -10.00 9.11
C VAL A 16 -33.26 -10.88 8.08
N VAL A 17 -33.64 -12.12 8.05
CA VAL A 17 -33.38 -13.09 6.99
C VAL A 17 -34.71 -13.43 6.41
N LEU A 18 -34.72 -13.77 5.13
CA LEU A 18 -35.69 -14.57 4.38
C LEU A 18 -36.75 -13.81 3.59
N ALA A 19 -36.61 -14.07 2.37
CA ALA A 19 -37.57 -14.54 1.35
C ALA A 19 -37.37 -13.74 0.07
N ALA A 20 -37.01 -14.35 -1.07
CA ALA A 20 -37.90 -15.18 -1.83
C ALA A 20 -37.15 -15.97 -2.88
N CYS A 21 -37.30 -17.28 -2.81
CA CYS A 21 -37.29 -18.17 -3.96
C CYS A 21 -38.57 -17.94 -4.74
N GLY A 22 -38.45 -17.95 -6.05
CA GLY A 22 -39.58 -18.00 -6.96
C GLY A 22 -39.11 -18.64 -8.26
N ASN A 23 -39.31 -19.93 -8.30
CA ASN A 23 -39.18 -20.82 -9.48
C ASN A 23 -40.38 -20.60 -10.37
N ASP A 24 -40.21 -20.63 -11.69
CA ASP A 24 -41.03 -21.51 -12.53
C ASP A 24 -40.62 -21.45 -14.00
N GLU A 25 -40.47 -22.58 -14.47
CA GLU A 25 -40.33 -23.24 -15.75
C GLU A 25 -41.22 -22.74 -16.89
N SER A 26 -40.70 -23.00 -18.03
CA SER A 26 -41.32 -23.68 -19.17
C SER A 26 -41.56 -22.91 -20.47
N SER A 27 -40.81 -23.34 -21.41
CA SER A 27 -41.20 -23.93 -22.70
C SER A 27 -41.43 -23.04 -23.94
N ASN A 28 -40.52 -23.28 -24.86
CA ASN A 28 -40.72 -23.54 -26.32
C ASN A 28 -41.26 -22.40 -27.23
N ASN A 29 -40.58 -22.01 -28.19
CA ASN A 29 -40.40 -22.55 -29.54
C ASN A 29 -40.07 -21.47 -30.58
N ALA A 30 -39.03 -21.72 -31.27
CA ALA A 30 -38.76 -21.59 -32.70
C ALA A 30 -39.01 -20.27 -33.46
N THR A 31 -37.97 -19.94 -34.16
CA THR A 31 -37.86 -19.66 -35.60
C THR A 31 -37.49 -18.26 -36.01
N GLN A 32 -36.25 -18.19 -36.44
CA GLN A 32 -35.67 -17.53 -37.64
C GLN A 32 -35.63 -15.99 -37.73
N ASN A 33 -34.41 -15.58 -37.80
CA ASN A 33 -33.74 -14.95 -38.95
C ASN A 33 -33.40 -13.48 -38.88
N GLN A 34 -32.14 -13.27 -39.11
CA GLN A 34 -31.41 -12.14 -39.72
C GLN A 34 -30.71 -11.15 -38.82
N THR A 35 -29.39 -11.32 -38.84
CA THR A 35 -28.31 -10.34 -38.67
C THR A 35 -28.51 -9.11 -39.57
N PRO A 36 -28.04 -7.86 -39.25
CA PRO A 36 -26.66 -7.65 -38.93
C PRO A 36 -26.35 -6.58 -37.85
N ASN A 37 -25.25 -6.80 -37.18
CA ASN A 37 -24.19 -5.87 -36.88
C ASN A 37 -24.52 -4.51 -36.27
N GLU A 38 -24.26 -4.35 -34.98
CA GLU A 38 -23.50 -3.18 -34.54
C GLU A 38 -22.76 -3.47 -33.24
N ASN A 39 -21.50 -3.23 -33.35
CA ASN A 39 -20.43 -3.37 -32.41
C ASN A 39 -20.70 -2.45 -31.20
N GLN A 40 -21.17 -3.01 -30.10
CA GLN A 40 -21.04 -2.35 -28.80
C GLN A 40 -19.98 -3.10 -28.02
N ALA A 41 -18.76 -2.56 -28.11
CA ALA A 41 -17.71 -2.87 -27.16
C ALA A 41 -18.25 -2.56 -25.76
N ASN A 42 -18.63 -3.60 -25.05
CA ASN A 42 -18.85 -3.52 -23.62
C ASN A 42 -17.46 -3.43 -23.00
N THR A 43 -16.97 -2.21 -22.86
CA THR A 43 -15.85 -1.92 -21.99
C THR A 43 -16.36 -2.19 -20.59
N THR A 44 -16.10 -3.38 -20.11
CA THR A 44 -16.10 -3.67 -18.69
C THR A 44 -14.96 -2.85 -18.12
N GLU A 45 -15.26 -1.66 -17.64
CA GLU A 45 -14.39 -0.98 -16.71
C GLU A 45 -14.37 -1.87 -15.48
N THR A 46 -13.35 -2.73 -15.42
CA THR A 46 -12.88 -3.26 -14.16
C THR A 46 -12.36 -2.04 -13.40
N SER A 47 -13.20 -1.48 -12.56
CA SER A 47 -12.72 -0.63 -11.48
C SER A 47 -11.88 -1.57 -10.61
N GLU A 48 -10.59 -1.58 -10.81
CA GLU A 48 -9.64 -2.03 -9.81
C GLU A 48 -9.95 -1.15 -8.59
N GLN A 49 -10.60 -1.73 -7.60
CA GLN A 49 -10.62 -1.17 -6.27
C GLN A 49 -9.17 -1.18 -5.84
N GLN A 50 -8.48 -0.05 -5.97
CA GLN A 50 -7.23 0.19 -5.28
C GLN A 50 -7.57 0.08 -3.80
N GLU A 51 -7.10 -0.96 -3.15
CA GLU A 51 -7.17 -1.08 -1.71
C GLU A 51 -6.20 -0.04 -1.16
N GLU A 52 -6.74 0.98 -0.49
CA GLU A 52 -5.95 1.97 0.23
C GLU A 52 -5.17 1.21 1.31
N ALA A 53 -3.87 1.25 1.21
CA ALA A 53 -2.93 0.61 2.13
C ALA A 53 -2.14 1.70 2.86
N THR A 54 -1.61 1.38 4.03
CA THR A 54 -0.82 2.32 4.83
C THR A 54 0.51 1.70 5.22
N VAL A 55 1.58 2.43 5.03
CA VAL A 55 2.93 2.05 5.45
C VAL A 55 3.49 3.04 6.46
N LYS A 56 4.35 2.57 7.34
CA LYS A 56 5.09 3.41 8.27
C LYS A 56 6.50 3.61 7.76
N ILE A 57 6.88 4.87 7.53
CA ILE A 57 8.25 5.27 7.18
C ILE A 57 8.92 5.85 8.42
N VAL A 58 10.11 5.36 8.73
CA VAL A 58 10.96 5.85 9.82
C VAL A 58 12.28 6.31 9.23
N LEU A 59 12.70 7.52 9.56
CA LEU A 59 14.04 8.02 9.27
C LEU A 59 14.83 8.01 10.57
N SER A 60 16.00 7.39 10.57
CA SER A 60 16.87 7.26 11.72
C SER A 60 18.32 7.49 11.36
N LYS A 61 19.20 7.52 12.35
CA LYS A 61 20.64 7.53 12.15
C LYS A 61 21.38 6.74 13.24
N ASP A 62 22.65 6.44 12.95
CA ASP A 62 23.57 5.79 13.87
C ASP A 62 23.06 4.42 14.34
N LYS A 63 22.56 3.59 13.40
CA LYS A 63 21.99 2.25 13.65
C LYS A 63 20.78 2.34 14.57
N GLU A 64 19.84 3.21 14.17
CA GLU A 64 18.56 3.47 14.88
C GLU A 64 18.73 4.07 16.28
N ALA A 65 19.93 4.61 16.61
CA ALA A 65 20.16 5.23 17.89
C ALA A 65 19.42 6.55 18.06
N GLU A 66 19.12 7.23 16.95
CA GLU A 66 18.34 8.47 16.92
C GLU A 66 17.26 8.39 15.83
N ILE A 67 16.01 8.60 16.21
CA ILE A 67 14.91 8.74 15.26
C ILE A 67 14.82 10.21 14.84
N LEU A 68 14.90 10.43 13.54
CA LEU A 68 14.81 11.76 12.93
C LEU A 68 13.36 12.14 12.63
N GLU A 69 12.61 11.18 12.04
CA GLU A 69 11.22 11.37 11.65
C GLU A 69 10.48 10.03 11.61
N GLU A 70 9.19 10.05 11.91
CA GLU A 70 8.26 8.95 11.67
C GLU A 70 7.01 9.47 10.98
N LYS A 71 6.57 8.80 9.92
CA LYS A 71 5.39 9.17 9.14
C LYS A 71 4.61 7.94 8.70
N GLU A 72 3.30 8.00 8.86
CA GLU A 72 2.38 7.06 8.20
C GLU A 72 1.99 7.64 6.83
N VAL A 73 2.08 6.83 5.79
CA VAL A 73 1.86 7.21 4.41
C VAL A 73 0.81 6.29 3.81
N GLU A 74 -0.23 6.88 3.22
CA GLU A 74 -1.21 6.16 2.42
C GLU A 74 -0.59 5.81 1.06
N ILE A 75 -0.75 4.58 0.63
CA ILE A 75 -0.22 4.05 -0.63
C ILE A 75 -1.29 3.20 -1.33
N ASN A 76 -1.00 2.79 -2.56
CA ASN A 76 -1.67 1.66 -3.18
C ASN A 76 -0.76 0.43 -3.07
N GLU A 77 -1.32 -0.75 -2.88
CA GLU A 77 -0.51 -1.97 -2.89
C GLU A 77 0.29 -2.10 -4.18
N GLY A 78 1.60 -2.33 -4.04
CA GLY A 78 2.52 -2.41 -5.17
C GLY A 78 3.15 -1.08 -5.59
N ASP A 79 2.85 0.03 -4.90
CA ASP A 79 3.56 1.29 -5.13
C ASP A 79 5.05 1.09 -4.86
N ILE A 80 5.88 1.71 -5.69
CA ILE A 80 7.34 1.60 -5.58
C ILE A 80 7.84 2.50 -4.44
N LEU A 81 8.62 1.92 -3.53
CA LEU A 81 9.14 2.62 -2.36
C LEU A 81 9.85 3.93 -2.72
N LEU A 82 10.66 3.96 -3.79
CA LEU A 82 11.36 5.18 -4.20
C LEU A 82 10.40 6.31 -4.56
N ASP A 83 9.31 5.99 -5.26
CA ASP A 83 8.31 6.99 -5.67
C ASP A 83 7.59 7.55 -4.44
N VAL A 84 7.21 6.67 -3.51
CA VAL A 84 6.60 7.06 -2.23
C VAL A 84 7.55 7.95 -1.42
N MET A 85 8.85 7.65 -1.39
CA MET A 85 9.85 8.48 -0.72
C MET A 85 9.97 9.86 -1.35
N LYS A 86 10.00 9.96 -2.68
CA LYS A 86 10.08 11.25 -3.38
C LYS A 86 8.82 12.10 -3.25
N GLU A 87 7.67 11.49 -3.11
CA GLU A 87 6.40 12.21 -2.92
C GLU A 87 6.23 12.76 -1.50
N ASN A 88 6.80 12.07 -0.53
CA ASN A 88 6.55 12.34 0.88
C ASN A 88 7.71 13.00 1.62
N PHE A 89 8.93 12.93 1.08
CA PHE A 89 10.17 13.43 1.68
C PHE A 89 11.02 14.13 0.61
N ASN A 90 11.99 14.94 1.06
CA ASN A 90 12.99 15.51 0.16
C ASN A 90 14.07 14.46 -0.12
N ALA A 91 13.80 13.58 -1.10
CA ALA A 91 14.65 12.46 -1.44
C ALA A 91 15.28 12.62 -2.83
N GLU A 92 16.59 12.36 -2.93
CA GLU A 92 17.32 12.24 -4.19
C GLU A 92 17.88 10.83 -4.30
N ASP A 93 17.91 10.29 -5.54
CA ASP A 93 18.44 8.96 -5.81
C ASP A 93 19.42 8.93 -6.97
N GLN A 94 20.18 7.87 -7.03
CA GLN A 94 20.94 7.47 -8.20
C GLN A 94 20.69 5.99 -8.47
N ASP A 95 20.18 5.70 -9.67
CA ASP A 95 19.90 4.32 -10.11
C ASP A 95 19.04 3.51 -9.14
N GLY A 96 18.06 4.17 -8.48
CA GLY A 96 17.14 3.53 -7.54
C GLY A 96 17.63 3.47 -6.08
N PHE A 97 18.84 3.95 -5.80
CA PHE A 97 19.39 4.04 -4.45
C PHE A 97 19.29 5.48 -3.94
N ILE A 98 18.74 5.65 -2.73
CA ILE A 98 18.65 6.98 -2.09
C ILE A 98 20.07 7.48 -1.77
N THR A 99 20.40 8.65 -2.30
CA THR A 99 21.69 9.32 -2.10
C THR A 99 21.58 10.56 -1.21
N SER A 100 20.40 11.16 -1.11
CA SER A 100 20.09 12.26 -0.20
C SER A 100 18.68 12.08 0.36
N LEU A 101 18.51 12.36 1.65
CA LEU A 101 17.19 12.32 2.28
C LEU A 101 17.16 13.34 3.41
N GLU A 102 16.17 14.29 3.33
CA GLU A 102 16.00 15.38 4.29
C GLU A 102 17.29 16.21 4.51
N GLY A 103 18.11 16.36 3.44
CA GLY A 103 19.33 17.15 3.46
C GLY A 103 20.53 16.46 4.09
N LEU A 104 20.45 15.16 4.37
CA LEU A 104 21.60 14.32 4.71
C LEU A 104 22.03 13.56 3.47
N ASP A 105 23.18 13.92 2.95
CA ASP A 105 23.73 13.40 1.70
C ASP A 105 24.66 12.21 1.95
N TYR A 106 24.79 11.36 0.94
CA TYR A 106 25.87 10.37 0.89
C TYR A 106 27.22 11.06 1.10
N ASP A 107 28.02 10.55 2.04
CA ASP A 107 29.31 11.10 2.43
C ASP A 107 30.38 10.01 2.36
N GLU A 108 31.14 10.04 1.27
CA GLU A 108 32.23 9.08 1.04
C GLU A 108 33.39 9.30 2.02
N GLU A 109 33.66 10.56 2.44
CA GLU A 109 34.79 10.88 3.31
C GLU A 109 34.60 10.29 4.73
N ASN A 110 33.35 10.26 5.21
CA ASN A 110 32.99 9.73 6.52
C ASN A 110 32.35 8.33 6.45
N SER A 111 32.32 7.71 5.26
CA SER A 111 31.71 6.39 5.04
C SER A 111 30.24 6.33 5.44
N MET A 112 29.45 7.40 5.20
CA MET A 112 28.06 7.47 5.60
C MET A 112 27.12 7.33 4.39
N SER A 113 26.06 6.55 4.56
CA SER A 113 25.01 6.38 3.54
C SER A 113 23.65 6.07 4.17
N TRP A 114 22.62 6.25 3.36
CA TRP A 114 21.29 5.76 3.67
C TRP A 114 21.20 4.27 3.36
N MET A 115 20.93 3.49 4.37
CA MET A 115 20.57 2.08 4.27
C MET A 115 19.14 1.91 4.73
N PHE A 116 18.43 0.88 4.26
CA PHE A 116 17.07 0.67 4.74
C PHE A 116 16.76 -0.80 5.01
N SER A 117 15.76 -0.98 5.86
CA SER A 117 15.16 -2.25 6.19
C SER A 117 13.64 -2.18 5.99
N ILE A 118 13.04 -3.33 5.72
CA ILE A 118 11.59 -3.48 5.65
C ILE A 118 11.21 -4.56 6.65
N ASN A 119 10.30 -4.22 7.56
CA ASN A 119 9.87 -5.11 8.64
C ASN A 119 11.05 -5.68 9.46
N GLY A 120 12.13 -4.88 9.58
CA GLY A 120 13.33 -5.26 10.31
C GLY A 120 14.35 -6.11 9.53
N GLU A 121 14.08 -6.40 8.25
CA GLU A 121 15.04 -7.08 7.37
C GLU A 121 15.74 -6.07 6.47
N SER A 122 17.09 -6.05 6.50
CA SER A 122 17.86 -5.14 5.65
C SER A 122 17.66 -5.44 4.18
N SER A 123 17.42 -4.40 3.39
CA SER A 123 17.29 -4.53 1.94
C SER A 123 18.65 -4.78 1.29
N LEU A 124 18.65 -5.63 0.27
CA LEU A 124 19.82 -5.90 -0.59
C LEU A 124 19.67 -5.27 -1.98
N VAL A 125 18.55 -4.57 -2.22
CA VAL A 125 18.23 -3.89 -3.48
C VAL A 125 17.96 -2.41 -3.21
N GLY A 126 17.94 -1.59 -4.25
CA GLY A 126 17.57 -0.17 -4.13
C GLY A 126 16.07 0.02 -3.90
N ALA A 127 15.71 1.18 -3.37
CA ALA A 127 14.30 1.53 -3.14
C ALA A 127 13.45 1.53 -4.43
N GLY A 128 14.09 1.69 -5.59
CA GLY A 128 13.43 1.61 -6.90
C GLY A 128 13.00 0.21 -7.33
N GLU A 129 13.40 -0.84 -6.59
CA GLU A 129 13.05 -2.22 -6.90
C GLU A 129 12.07 -2.83 -5.87
N VAL A 130 11.63 -2.04 -4.89
CA VAL A 130 10.78 -2.51 -3.79
C VAL A 130 9.34 -2.08 -4.02
N GLU A 131 8.43 -3.06 -4.06
CA GLU A 131 6.98 -2.88 -4.06
C GLU A 131 6.47 -2.94 -2.61
N LEU A 132 5.75 -1.91 -2.19
CA LEU A 132 5.20 -1.80 -0.84
C LEU A 132 3.87 -2.54 -0.70
N LYS A 133 3.59 -2.96 0.54
CA LYS A 133 2.36 -3.64 0.95
C LYS A 133 1.77 -2.98 2.18
N ASP A 134 0.47 -3.20 2.38
CA ASP A 134 -0.20 -2.72 3.58
C ASP A 134 0.48 -3.21 4.86
N GLY A 135 0.70 -2.29 5.78
CA GLY A 135 1.32 -2.54 7.07
C GLY A 135 2.83 -2.65 7.07
N ASP A 136 3.51 -2.43 5.92
CA ASP A 136 4.97 -2.42 5.90
C ASP A 136 5.54 -1.29 6.78
N VAL A 137 6.60 -1.63 7.50
CA VAL A 137 7.42 -0.69 8.26
C VAL A 137 8.78 -0.58 7.59
N VAL A 138 9.04 0.57 6.98
CA VAL A 138 10.31 0.86 6.31
C VAL A 138 11.12 1.80 7.18
N ASN A 139 12.34 1.41 7.52
CA ASN A 139 13.26 2.26 8.24
C ASN A 139 14.47 2.59 7.37
N PHE A 140 14.63 3.87 7.04
CA PHE A 140 15.83 4.42 6.43
C PHE A 140 16.77 4.92 7.54
N ASP A 141 17.96 4.37 7.60
CA ASP A 141 18.96 4.72 8.60
C ASP A 141 20.22 5.29 7.96
N TYR A 142 20.56 6.52 8.35
CA TYR A 142 21.79 7.18 7.93
C TYR A 142 22.95 6.72 8.80
N GLN A 143 23.74 5.81 8.28
CA GLN A 143 24.78 5.14 9.06
C GLN A 143 26.07 4.90 8.30
N SER A 144 27.13 4.57 9.03
CA SER A 144 28.38 4.13 8.43
C SER A 144 28.23 2.72 7.88
N TRP A 145 28.79 2.50 6.68
CA TRP A 145 28.90 1.17 6.08
C TRP A 145 30.19 0.42 6.47
N GLU A 146 31.04 1.00 7.35
CA GLU A 146 32.24 0.38 7.92
C GLU A 146 31.99 -0.21 9.31
#